data_6d17d8a5606e4715d57a12c8a57bc8f6
#
_entry.id   6d17d8a5606e4715d57a12c8a57bc8f6
#
_cell.length_a   1.000
_cell.length_b   1.000
_cell.length_c   1.000
_cell.angle_alpha   90.00
_cell.angle_beta   90.00
_cell.angle_gamma   90.00
#
_symmetry.space_group_name_H-M   'P 1'
#
loop_
_entity.id
_entity.type
_entity.pdbx_description
1 polymer ?
#
loop_
_entity_poly.entity_id
_entity_poly.type
_entity_poly.pdbx_seq_one_letter_code
_entity_poly.pdbx_strand_id
1 'polypeptide(L)'
;MAKLKTLFECEACGNQQSKWMGKCPQCGAWESFIELSNEQIKASQELAKLTKTTKNATPISQIQIEQIKRKSTGDNELDLVLGGGVVSGSLVLIGGSPGIGKSTLLLKIASNLANDNQKVLYVSGEESASQIKLRADRLNANSDNLFLLTEI
;
A
#
# COMPACT_ATOMS: atom_id res chain seq x y z
N MET A 1 -22.51 -26.18 6.67
CA MET A 1 -22.63 -24.94 7.47
C MET A 1 -21.32 -24.73 8.20
N ALA A 2 -20.50 -23.74 7.81
CA ALA A 2 -19.22 -23.45 8.49
C ALA A 2 -19.54 -22.84 9.86
N LYS A 3 -19.05 -23.48 10.93
CA LYS A 3 -19.20 -23.02 12.32
C LYS A 3 -18.46 -21.68 12.44
N LEU A 4 -19.18 -20.60 12.71
CA LEU A 4 -18.62 -19.28 13.02
C LEU A 4 -17.65 -19.45 14.22
N LYS A 5 -16.38 -19.20 14.01
CA LYS A 5 -15.38 -19.23 15.08
C LYS A 5 -15.36 -17.85 15.72
N THR A 6 -15.87 -17.75 16.94
CA THR A 6 -15.74 -16.58 17.77
C THR A 6 -14.27 -16.46 18.20
N LEU A 7 -13.68 -15.28 18.05
CA LEU A 7 -12.30 -14.97 18.47
C LEU A 7 -12.33 -13.76 19.40
N PHE A 8 -11.58 -13.82 20.47
CA PHE A 8 -11.44 -12.74 21.45
C PHE A 8 -10.02 -12.22 21.44
N GLU A 9 -9.86 -10.91 21.47
CA GLU A 9 -8.55 -10.24 21.49
C GLU A 9 -8.41 -9.40 22.75
N CYS A 10 -7.23 -9.47 23.37
CA CYS A 10 -6.89 -8.64 24.54
C CYS A 10 -6.52 -7.23 24.08
N GLU A 11 -7.26 -6.21 24.51
CA GLU A 11 -6.97 -4.80 24.17
C GLU A 11 -5.60 -4.31 24.67
N ALA A 12 -5.07 -4.91 25.72
CA ALA A 12 -3.79 -4.48 26.29
C ALA A 12 -2.55 -5.01 25.56
N CYS A 13 -2.63 -6.20 24.90
CA CYS A 13 -1.45 -6.83 24.29
C CYS A 13 -1.71 -7.53 22.96
N GLY A 14 -2.94 -7.52 22.44
CA GLY A 14 -3.28 -8.15 21.16
C GLY A 14 -3.32 -9.69 21.20
N ASN A 15 -3.22 -10.32 22.36
CA ASN A 15 -3.28 -11.78 22.48
C ASN A 15 -4.67 -12.30 22.11
N GLN A 16 -4.74 -13.26 21.16
CA GLN A 16 -6.00 -13.81 20.67
C GLN A 16 -6.30 -15.18 21.26
N GLN A 17 -7.56 -15.38 21.67
CA GLN A 17 -8.05 -16.60 22.26
C GLN A 17 -9.40 -17.01 21.64
N SER A 18 -9.67 -18.32 21.59
CA SER A 18 -10.94 -18.86 21.08
C SER A 18 -12.09 -18.81 22.10
N LYS A 19 -11.79 -18.41 23.33
CA LYS A 19 -12.76 -18.26 24.42
C LYS A 19 -12.45 -17.00 25.21
N TRP A 20 -13.48 -16.35 25.70
CA TRP A 20 -13.32 -15.23 26.63
C TRP A 20 -12.70 -15.71 27.95
N MET A 21 -11.75 -14.93 28.44
CA MET A 21 -11.06 -15.20 29.71
C MET A 21 -11.03 -13.93 30.57
N GLY A 22 -11.31 -14.06 31.86
CA GLY A 22 -11.31 -12.91 32.79
C GLY A 22 -9.93 -12.29 33.01
N LYS A 23 -8.84 -13.05 32.75
CA LYS A 23 -7.47 -12.57 32.88
C LYS A 23 -6.66 -13.00 31.66
N CYS A 24 -5.93 -12.07 31.05
CA CYS A 24 -5.07 -12.38 29.92
C CYS A 24 -3.85 -13.21 30.36
N PRO A 25 -3.60 -14.39 29.76
CA PRO A 25 -2.46 -15.24 30.15
C PRO A 25 -1.11 -14.66 29.72
N GLN A 26 -1.09 -13.73 28.76
CA GLN A 26 0.13 -13.14 28.23
C GLN A 26 0.57 -11.88 29.00
N CYS A 27 -0.34 -10.93 29.24
CA CYS A 27 0.00 -9.66 29.89
C CYS A 27 -0.56 -9.51 31.31
N GLY A 28 -1.44 -10.45 31.75
CA GLY A 28 -2.01 -10.43 33.08
C GLY A 28 -3.14 -9.42 33.30
N ALA A 29 -3.54 -8.66 32.27
CA ALA A 29 -4.64 -7.69 32.34
C ALA A 29 -5.98 -8.41 32.61
N TRP A 30 -6.82 -7.81 33.47
CA TRP A 30 -8.15 -8.31 33.79
C TRP A 30 -9.19 -7.69 32.87
N GLU A 31 -10.24 -8.46 32.54
CA GLU A 31 -11.40 -8.03 31.75
C GLU A 31 -11.08 -7.29 30.45
N SER A 32 -9.96 -7.68 29.82
CA SER A 32 -9.38 -7.00 28.66
C SER A 32 -9.67 -7.67 27.33
N PHE A 33 -10.53 -8.72 27.31
CA PHE A 33 -10.87 -9.43 26.08
C PHE A 33 -12.15 -8.88 25.44
N ILE A 34 -12.05 -8.45 24.18
CA ILE A 34 -13.18 -8.05 23.33
C ILE A 34 -13.42 -9.10 22.26
N GLU A 35 -14.69 -9.29 21.88
CA GLU A 35 -15.08 -10.19 20.79
C GLU A 35 -14.80 -9.51 19.44
N LEU A 36 -14.03 -10.18 18.57
CA LEU A 36 -13.76 -9.68 17.25
C LEU A 36 -14.90 -9.98 16.28
N SER A 37 -15.30 -8.99 15.49
CA SER A 37 -16.24 -9.18 14.39
C SER A 37 -15.65 -10.07 13.28
N ASN A 38 -16.51 -10.69 12.47
CA ASN A 38 -16.08 -11.54 11.35
C ASN A 38 -15.21 -10.80 10.33
N GLU A 39 -15.41 -9.49 10.16
CA GLU A 39 -14.61 -8.65 9.28
C GLU A 39 -13.21 -8.41 9.85
N GLN A 40 -13.12 -8.14 11.15
CA GLN A 40 -11.83 -7.99 11.86
C GLN A 40 -11.04 -9.31 11.89
N ILE A 41 -11.72 -10.45 12.05
CA ILE A 41 -11.09 -11.79 11.97
C ILE A 41 -10.51 -12.04 10.58
N LYS A 42 -11.22 -11.68 9.51
CA LYS A 42 -10.72 -11.82 8.13
C LYS A 42 -9.52 -10.91 7.89
N ALA A 43 -9.60 -9.63 8.26
CA ALA A 43 -8.52 -8.66 8.11
C ALA A 43 -7.26 -9.10 8.88
N SER A 44 -7.38 -9.57 10.12
CA SER A 44 -6.25 -10.07 10.91
C SER A 44 -5.64 -11.34 10.32
N GLN A 45 -6.44 -12.24 9.74
CA GLN A 45 -5.95 -13.45 9.06
C GLN A 45 -5.24 -13.13 7.74
N GLU A 46 -5.69 -12.14 6.98
CA GLU A 46 -5.01 -11.67 5.78
C GLU A 46 -3.68 -11.00 6.13
N LEU A 47 -3.66 -10.14 7.14
CA LEU A 47 -2.44 -9.53 7.64
C LEU A 47 -1.44 -10.58 8.16
N ALA A 48 -1.92 -11.58 8.90
CA ALA A 48 -1.10 -12.70 9.38
C ALA A 48 -0.55 -13.59 8.25
N LYS A 49 -1.24 -13.70 7.11
CA LYS A 49 -0.71 -14.37 5.91
C LYS A 49 0.42 -13.57 5.26
N LEU A 50 0.31 -12.24 5.25
CA LEU A 50 1.35 -11.34 4.74
C LEU A 50 2.60 -11.33 5.64
N THR A 51 2.43 -11.50 6.96
CA THR A 51 3.53 -11.51 7.94
C THR A 51 4.15 -12.89 8.17
N LYS A 52 3.56 -13.98 7.69
CA LYS A 52 4.05 -15.36 7.85
C LYS A 52 5.29 -15.73 7.03
N THR A 53 5.90 -14.80 6.34
CA THR A 53 7.28 -14.97 5.85
C THR A 53 8.27 -14.63 6.98
N THR A 54 8.36 -15.47 8.02
CA THR A 54 9.55 -15.51 8.87
C THR A 54 10.72 -16.00 7.99
N LYS A 55 11.24 -15.13 7.15
CA LYS A 55 12.51 -15.36 6.49
C LYS A 55 13.55 -15.32 7.61
N ASN A 56 14.19 -16.45 7.88
CA ASN A 56 15.36 -16.48 8.75
C ASN A 56 16.38 -15.48 8.21
N ALA A 57 17.08 -14.79 9.12
CA ALA A 57 18.16 -13.91 8.73
C ALA A 57 19.20 -14.70 7.92
N THR A 58 19.46 -14.27 6.68
CA THR A 58 20.40 -14.91 5.77
C THR A 58 21.61 -13.99 5.60
N PRO A 59 22.84 -14.49 5.70
CA PRO A 59 24.04 -13.69 5.43
C PRO A 59 23.96 -13.04 4.05
N ILE A 60 24.35 -11.77 3.95
CA ILE A 60 24.27 -10.99 2.71
C ILE A 60 25.03 -11.65 1.54
N SER A 61 26.12 -12.36 1.86
CA SER A 61 26.93 -13.11 0.87
C SER A 61 26.20 -14.29 0.21
N GLN A 62 25.11 -14.77 0.83
CA GLN A 62 24.29 -15.88 0.32
C GLN A 62 23.04 -15.39 -0.42
N ILE A 63 22.78 -14.07 -0.45
CA ILE A 63 21.64 -13.50 -1.16
C ILE A 63 21.98 -13.45 -2.65
N GLN A 64 21.22 -14.19 -3.44
CA GLN A 64 21.28 -14.08 -4.90
C GLN A 64 20.55 -12.82 -5.34
N ILE A 65 21.22 -12.00 -6.16
CA ILE A 65 20.63 -10.79 -6.74
C ILE A 65 19.80 -11.25 -7.95
N GLU A 66 18.49 -11.28 -7.80
CA GLU A 66 17.59 -11.36 -8.95
C GLU A 66 17.70 -10.03 -9.72
N GLN A 67 17.69 -10.09 -11.06
CA GLN A 67 17.67 -8.86 -11.87
C GLN A 67 16.40 -8.06 -11.56
N ILE A 68 16.58 -6.95 -10.88
CA ILE A 68 15.50 -6.03 -10.55
C ILE A 68 15.06 -5.33 -11.83
N LYS A 69 13.92 -5.75 -12.38
CA LYS A 69 13.32 -5.08 -13.53
C LYS A 69 12.82 -3.70 -13.11
N ARG A 70 13.33 -2.67 -13.75
CA ARG A 70 12.91 -1.29 -13.58
C ARG A 70 11.96 -0.90 -14.70
N LYS A 71 10.98 -0.07 -14.39
CA LYS A 71 10.04 0.49 -15.36
C LYS A 71 10.36 1.97 -15.50
N SER A 72 10.61 2.40 -16.72
CA SER A 72 10.81 3.82 -17.01
C SER A 72 9.56 4.61 -16.65
N THR A 73 9.74 5.78 -16.05
CA THR A 73 8.69 6.75 -15.78
C THR A 73 8.32 7.57 -17.03
N GLY A 74 9.09 7.43 -18.12
CA GLY A 74 8.99 8.27 -19.29
C GLY A 74 9.51 9.69 -19.07
N ASP A 75 10.20 9.94 -17.95
CA ASP A 75 10.93 11.16 -17.64
C ASP A 75 12.39 10.82 -17.34
N ASN A 76 13.30 11.24 -18.21
CA ASN A 76 14.70 10.84 -18.15
C ASN A 76 15.40 11.34 -16.89
N GLU A 77 15.05 12.53 -16.39
CA GLU A 77 15.67 13.10 -15.20
C GLU A 77 15.23 12.32 -13.95
N LEU A 78 13.95 11.99 -13.88
CA LEU A 78 13.44 11.18 -12.78
C LEU A 78 13.99 9.74 -12.84
N ASP A 79 14.04 9.15 -14.02
CA ASP A 79 14.62 7.81 -14.19
C ASP A 79 16.10 7.79 -13.77
N LEU A 80 16.86 8.85 -14.06
CA LEU A 80 18.25 8.98 -13.59
C LEU A 80 18.31 9.00 -12.05
N VAL A 81 17.46 9.80 -11.40
CA VAL A 81 17.39 9.88 -9.94
C VAL A 81 16.97 8.53 -9.31
N LEU A 82 16.06 7.82 -9.96
CA LEU A 82 15.58 6.50 -9.52
C LEU A 82 16.53 5.35 -9.88
N GLY A 83 17.65 5.65 -10.55
CA GLY A 83 18.62 4.62 -10.98
C GLY A 83 18.13 3.76 -12.14
N GLY A 84 17.35 4.33 -13.05
CA GLY A 84 16.82 3.69 -14.26
C GLY A 84 15.33 3.37 -14.24
N GLY A 85 14.56 3.98 -13.33
CA GLY A 85 13.11 3.86 -13.27
C GLY A 85 12.58 3.23 -12.00
N VAL A 86 11.27 3.05 -11.94
CA VAL A 86 10.54 2.53 -10.76
C VAL A 86 10.70 1.02 -10.63
N VAL A 87 10.97 0.57 -9.41
CA VAL A 87 11.04 -0.87 -9.07
C VAL A 87 9.69 -1.34 -8.56
N SER A 88 9.25 -2.51 -8.98
CA SER A 88 8.01 -3.11 -8.46
C SER A 88 8.09 -3.34 -6.96
N GLY A 89 7.05 -2.90 -6.22
CA GLY A 89 6.99 -2.98 -4.76
C GLY A 89 7.78 -1.89 -4.03
N SER A 90 8.42 -0.94 -4.75
CA SER A 90 9.08 0.20 -4.11
C SER A 90 8.07 1.29 -3.72
N LEU A 91 8.43 2.07 -2.70
CA LEU A 91 7.75 3.30 -2.30
C LEU A 91 8.67 4.48 -2.64
N VAL A 92 8.16 5.45 -3.41
CA VAL A 92 8.86 6.68 -3.76
C VAL A 92 8.15 7.87 -3.13
N LEU A 93 8.86 8.65 -2.32
CA LEU A 93 8.35 9.88 -1.73
C LEU A 93 8.88 11.09 -2.52
N ILE A 94 7.95 11.93 -3.02
CA ILE A 94 8.29 13.18 -3.71
C ILE A 94 7.92 14.35 -2.80
N GLY A 95 8.94 15.02 -2.26
CA GLY A 95 8.80 16.20 -1.40
C GLY A 95 9.08 17.49 -2.17
N GLY A 96 8.55 18.60 -1.66
CA GLY A 96 8.82 19.95 -2.21
C GLY A 96 7.79 20.98 -1.75
N SER A 97 8.08 22.26 -1.95
CA SER A 97 7.20 23.38 -1.57
C SER A 97 5.84 23.29 -2.28
N PRO A 98 4.77 23.85 -1.69
CA PRO A 98 3.49 24.01 -2.36
C PRO A 98 3.67 24.73 -3.71
N GLY A 99 2.94 24.29 -4.74
CA GLY A 99 2.99 24.91 -6.06
C GLY A 99 4.18 24.57 -6.97
N ILE A 100 5.21 23.83 -6.48
CA ILE A 100 6.42 23.47 -7.28
C ILE A 100 6.14 22.54 -8.47
N GLY A 101 4.93 21.94 -8.54
CA GLY A 101 4.58 21.06 -9.65
C GLY A 101 4.54 19.57 -9.32
N LYS A 102 4.60 19.14 -8.03
CA LYS A 102 4.57 17.74 -7.63
C LYS A 102 3.41 16.96 -8.25
N SER A 103 2.19 17.46 -8.11
CA SER A 103 0.98 16.79 -8.63
C SER A 103 0.97 16.75 -10.17
N THR A 104 1.57 17.75 -10.83
CA THR A 104 1.73 17.76 -12.28
C THR A 104 2.71 16.69 -12.74
N LEU A 105 3.84 16.58 -12.06
CA LEU A 105 4.85 15.55 -12.33
C LEU A 105 4.26 14.14 -12.10
N LEU A 106 3.60 13.93 -10.96
CA LEU A 106 2.96 12.64 -10.65
C LEU A 106 1.90 12.24 -11.69
N LEU A 107 1.08 13.17 -12.14
CA LEU A 107 0.07 12.90 -13.16
C LEU A 107 0.69 12.55 -14.53
N LYS A 108 1.78 13.25 -14.90
CA LYS A 108 2.56 12.96 -16.11
C LYS A 108 3.17 11.55 -16.07
N ILE A 109 3.81 11.19 -14.95
CA ILE A 109 4.38 9.86 -14.74
C ILE A 109 3.28 8.78 -14.78
N ALA A 110 2.17 9.01 -14.07
CA ALA A 110 1.03 8.10 -14.06
C ALA A 110 0.50 7.85 -15.48
N SER A 111 0.40 8.89 -16.29
CA SER A 111 0.00 8.78 -17.69
C SER A 111 1.00 8.00 -18.54
N ASN A 112 2.30 8.27 -18.39
CA ASN A 112 3.34 7.56 -19.13
C ASN A 112 3.29 6.05 -18.83
N LEU A 113 3.20 5.68 -17.55
CA LEU A 113 3.09 4.29 -17.13
C LEU A 113 1.79 3.63 -17.64
N ALA A 114 0.68 4.38 -17.65
CA ALA A 114 -0.59 3.89 -18.17
C ALA A 114 -0.57 3.66 -19.69
N ASN A 115 0.16 4.48 -20.42
CA ASN A 115 0.37 4.34 -21.87
C ASN A 115 1.29 3.13 -22.19
N ASP A 116 2.12 2.69 -21.25
CA ASP A 116 2.92 1.46 -21.34
C ASP A 116 2.14 0.22 -20.85
N ASN A 117 0.83 0.20 -21.06
CA ASN A 117 -0.10 -0.88 -20.69
C ASN A 117 -0.12 -1.25 -19.19
N GLN A 118 0.34 -0.36 -18.32
CA GLN A 118 0.20 -0.56 -16.88
C GLN A 118 -1.14 0.01 -16.39
N LYS A 119 -1.86 -0.74 -15.56
CA LYS A 119 -3.01 -0.17 -14.84
C LYS A 119 -2.49 0.70 -13.70
N VAL A 120 -2.78 1.99 -13.75
CA VAL A 120 -2.31 2.98 -12.78
C VAL A 120 -3.51 3.58 -12.06
N LEU A 121 -3.46 3.62 -10.73
CA LEU A 121 -4.44 4.31 -9.91
C LEU A 121 -3.83 5.62 -9.38
N TYR A 122 -4.44 6.74 -9.72
CA TYR A 122 -4.13 8.06 -9.17
C TYR A 122 -5.12 8.38 -8.06
N VAL A 123 -4.63 8.57 -6.84
CA VAL A 123 -5.47 8.88 -5.67
C VAL A 123 -5.23 10.33 -5.26
N SER A 124 -6.28 11.10 -5.01
CA SER A 124 -6.21 12.46 -4.52
C SER A 124 -7.18 12.68 -3.35
N GLY A 125 -6.68 13.25 -2.26
CA GLY A 125 -7.47 13.71 -1.11
C GLY A 125 -7.65 15.23 -1.05
N GLU A 126 -7.11 15.98 -2.04
CA GLU A 126 -7.13 17.46 -2.01
C GLU A 126 -7.89 18.08 -3.19
N GLU A 127 -7.90 17.40 -4.34
CA GLU A 127 -8.45 17.94 -5.58
C GLU A 127 -9.64 17.11 -6.09
N SER A 128 -10.65 17.81 -6.63
CA SER A 128 -11.80 17.16 -7.25
C SER A 128 -11.43 16.45 -8.56
N ALA A 129 -12.21 15.45 -8.95
CA ALA A 129 -12.02 14.72 -10.19
C ALA A 129 -12.00 15.65 -11.43
N SER A 130 -12.85 16.68 -11.44
CA SER A 130 -12.91 17.66 -12.52
C SER A 130 -11.63 18.49 -12.64
N GLN A 131 -11.02 18.90 -11.52
CA GLN A 131 -9.77 19.66 -11.53
C GLN A 131 -8.61 18.81 -12.04
N ILE A 132 -8.54 17.55 -11.61
CA ILE A 132 -7.53 16.61 -12.08
C ILE A 132 -7.73 16.31 -13.56
N LYS A 133 -8.97 16.13 -14.03
CA LYS A 133 -9.28 15.92 -15.46
C LYS A 133 -8.84 17.10 -16.32
N LEU A 134 -9.14 18.34 -15.93
CA LEU A 134 -8.69 19.53 -16.64
C LEU A 134 -7.16 19.62 -16.74
N ARG A 135 -6.46 19.19 -15.70
CA ARG A 135 -4.99 19.12 -15.72
C ARG A 135 -4.51 18.01 -16.62
N ALA A 136 -5.14 16.84 -16.58
CA ALA A 136 -4.82 15.72 -17.44
C ALA A 136 -4.97 16.08 -18.92
N ASP A 137 -6.04 16.79 -19.28
CA ASP A 137 -6.28 17.25 -20.66
C ASP A 137 -5.18 18.19 -21.15
N ARG A 138 -4.72 19.13 -20.30
CA ARG A 138 -3.60 20.04 -20.63
C ARG A 138 -2.25 19.31 -20.80
N LEU A 139 -2.08 18.18 -20.13
CA LEU A 139 -0.86 17.38 -20.18
C LEU A 139 -0.94 16.25 -21.22
N ASN A 140 -2.05 16.13 -21.96
CA ASN A 140 -2.39 14.99 -22.82
C ASN A 140 -2.30 13.63 -22.07
N ALA A 141 -2.63 13.65 -20.77
CA ALA A 141 -2.55 12.51 -19.86
C ALA A 141 -3.88 11.71 -19.83
N ASN A 142 -4.38 11.35 -21.01
CA ASN A 142 -5.65 10.63 -21.19
C ASN A 142 -5.36 9.19 -21.62
N SER A 143 -5.45 8.24 -20.68
CA SER A 143 -5.27 6.82 -20.95
C SER A 143 -6.39 6.03 -20.27
N ASP A 144 -6.93 5.03 -20.96
CA ASP A 144 -7.96 4.12 -20.40
C ASP A 144 -7.40 3.26 -19.26
N ASN A 145 -6.08 3.16 -19.14
CA ASN A 145 -5.40 2.47 -18.04
C ASN A 145 -5.08 3.37 -16.85
N LEU A 146 -5.38 4.67 -16.89
CA LEU A 146 -5.22 5.62 -15.80
C LEU A 146 -6.55 5.80 -15.06
N PHE A 147 -6.65 5.22 -13.88
CA PHE A 147 -7.83 5.29 -13.03
C PHE A 147 -7.66 6.39 -11.99
N LEU A 148 -8.74 7.11 -11.69
CA LEU A 148 -8.76 8.17 -10.69
C LEU A 148 -9.69 7.80 -9.53
N LEU A 149 -9.19 7.99 -8.31
CA LEU A 149 -9.97 7.93 -7.08
C LEU A 149 -9.80 9.25 -6.31
N THR A 150 -10.91 9.93 -6.02
CA THR A 150 -10.90 11.14 -5.18
C THR A 150 -11.68 10.85 -3.91
N GLU A 151 -11.01 10.98 -2.76
CA GLU A 151 -11.62 10.91 -1.44
C GLU A 151 -11.46 12.27 -0.77
N ILE A 152 -12.59 12.99 -0.62
CA ILE A 152 -12.68 14.31 0.02
C ILE A 152 -13.51 14.15 1.28
#